data_0ee6810ef9193c043b2aa0db8654c38c
#
_entry.id   0ee6810ef9193c043b2aa0db8654c38c
#
_cell.length_a   1.000
_cell.length_b   1.000
_cell.length_c   1.000
_cell.angle_alpha   90.00
_cell.angle_beta   90.00
_cell.angle_gamma   90.00
#
_symmetry.space_group_name_H-M   'P 1'
#
loop_
_entity.id
_entity.type
_entity.pdbx_description
1 polymer ?
#
loop_
_entity_poly.entity_id
_entity_poly.type
_entity_poly.pdbx_seq_one_letter_code
_entity_poly.pdbx_strand_id
1 'polypeptide(L)'
;MCGIIGYIGTRPATPILIGGLKRLEYRGYDSAGLALLDAQGLTTFKAVGKVARLVEKLRGDLAPEKHESYTVGIAHTRWATHGAPTEINAHPHFDKSRKICVVHNGIIENYRAIREKLQSEGHKFDSDTDTEALSRLIGVHYHGDLRLAVVKALQQVEGAYGIAVLCADEPNKIVVARKGSPLVIGMGDGECLVASDASALVAHTQRVIYLDDGDIGVITPDSVDIRNQDDEPISRDVSELGLDIGAVEKGGFEHFMLKEIFEQPESVRNALRGRINTTEGNALLAGMNISPTELAQIQRIVLVGCGTSLHAGMVGEYAFEDVSGISAEVQQAAEFRYRNPLVDHHDLVIAISQSGETADTLAAIRKAKEKGTMILGLVNVVGSAIARETGRGVFIHAGPEISVASTKAFTGQVAVLLLMALKLGRGRRLSQEHGLD
;
A
#
# COMPACT_ATOMS: atom_id res chain seq x y z
N MET A 1 -7.30 -1.69 6.87
CA MET A 1 -5.87 -2.02 6.57
C MET A 1 -5.00 -1.43 7.68
N CYS A 2 -3.93 -2.11 8.05
CA CYS A 2 -3.01 -1.66 9.10
C CYS A 2 -1.96 -0.68 8.57
N GLY A 3 -1.26 0.03 9.47
CA GLY A 3 -0.17 0.94 9.14
C GLY A 3 1.14 0.52 9.79
N ILE A 4 2.24 0.49 9.02
CA ILE A 4 3.61 0.27 9.49
C ILE A 4 4.43 1.53 9.26
N ILE A 5 5.26 1.88 10.25
CA ILE A 5 6.36 2.83 10.11
C ILE A 5 7.57 2.30 10.88
N GLY A 6 8.74 2.38 10.27
CA GLY A 6 10.04 2.11 10.91
C GLY A 6 11.02 3.24 10.63
N TYR A 7 11.96 3.43 11.52
CA TYR A 7 12.99 4.46 11.43
C TYR A 7 14.32 3.95 11.96
N ILE A 8 15.38 4.25 11.26
CA ILE A 8 16.76 4.08 11.69
C ILE A 8 17.59 5.28 11.22
N GLY A 9 18.31 5.91 12.13
CA GLY A 9 19.09 7.11 11.79
C GLY A 9 19.75 7.76 12.99
N THR A 10 19.98 9.06 12.90
CA THR A 10 20.67 9.86 13.92
C THR A 10 19.71 10.72 14.76
N ARG A 11 18.49 10.91 14.31
CA ARG A 11 17.47 11.71 15.02
C ARG A 11 16.67 10.85 15.99
N PRO A 12 15.99 11.45 17.01
CA PRO A 12 15.08 10.74 17.88
C PRO A 12 13.97 9.99 17.09
N ALA A 13 13.89 8.67 17.24
CA ALA A 13 12.95 7.83 16.54
C ALA A 13 11.50 8.03 16.97
N THR A 14 11.27 8.26 18.28
CA THR A 14 9.92 8.33 18.86
C THR A 14 9.01 9.36 18.18
N PRO A 15 9.39 10.64 18.00
CA PRO A 15 8.54 11.62 17.33
C PRO A 15 8.30 11.29 15.86
N ILE A 16 9.28 10.70 15.17
CA ILE A 16 9.17 10.27 13.77
C ILE A 16 8.14 9.15 13.63
N LEU A 17 8.25 8.12 14.46
CA LEU A 17 7.34 6.98 14.48
C LEU A 17 5.91 7.41 14.81
N ILE A 18 5.73 8.23 15.85
CA ILE A 18 4.41 8.76 16.23
C ILE A 18 3.83 9.65 15.12
N GLY A 19 4.65 10.49 14.49
CA GLY A 19 4.24 11.30 13.34
C GLY A 19 3.76 10.44 12.17
N GLY A 20 4.51 9.38 11.85
CA GLY A 20 4.13 8.40 10.82
C GLY A 20 2.84 7.64 11.16
N LEU A 21 2.71 7.13 12.40
CA LEU A 21 1.48 6.47 12.83
C LEU A 21 0.25 7.36 12.72
N LYS A 22 0.36 8.64 13.08
CA LYS A 22 -0.76 9.61 12.95
C LYS A 22 -1.20 9.78 11.49
N ARG A 23 -0.26 9.75 10.54
CA ARG A 23 -0.57 9.80 9.11
C ARG A 23 -1.15 8.50 8.58
N LEU A 24 -0.87 7.36 9.25
CA LEU A 24 -1.38 6.03 8.89
C LEU A 24 -2.64 5.61 9.67
N GLU A 25 -3.09 6.41 10.64
CA GLU A 25 -4.20 6.05 11.54
C GLU A 25 -5.52 5.80 10.79
N TYR A 26 -5.71 6.43 9.63
CA TYR A 26 -6.86 6.16 8.76
C TYR A 26 -6.92 4.70 8.27
N ARG A 27 -5.79 3.98 8.27
CA ARG A 27 -5.70 2.58 7.86
C ARG A 27 -6.06 1.61 8.98
N GLY A 28 -5.93 2.01 10.25
CA GLY A 28 -6.22 1.17 11.41
C GLY A 28 -6.16 2.01 12.69
N TYR A 29 -7.12 1.79 13.59
CA TYR A 29 -7.26 2.59 14.80
C TYR A 29 -7.82 1.80 16.00
N ASP A 30 -7.82 0.47 15.95
CA ASP A 30 -8.29 -0.36 17.06
C ASP A 30 -7.22 -0.56 18.14
N SER A 31 -5.97 -0.55 17.75
CA SER A 31 -4.82 -0.53 18.64
C SER A 31 -3.59 0.01 17.94
N ALA A 32 -2.65 0.52 18.72
CA ALA A 32 -1.37 1.01 18.23
C ALA A 32 -0.24 0.57 19.16
N GLY A 33 0.97 0.43 18.62
CA GLY A 33 2.14 0.18 19.44
C GLY A 33 3.43 0.42 18.68
N LEU A 34 4.50 0.49 19.45
CA LEU A 34 5.85 0.67 18.90
C LEU A 34 6.89 -0.10 19.74
N ALA A 35 8.00 -0.42 19.11
CA ALA A 35 9.23 -0.88 19.73
C ALA A 35 10.34 0.11 19.43
N LEU A 36 11.10 0.46 20.46
CA LEU A 36 12.27 1.30 20.41
C LEU A 36 13.49 0.46 20.81
N LEU A 37 14.62 0.70 20.18
CA LEU A 37 15.85 -0.05 20.43
C LEU A 37 16.96 0.90 20.87
N ASP A 38 17.62 0.55 21.96
CA ASP A 38 18.84 1.19 22.46
C ASP A 38 19.88 0.14 22.89
N ALA A 39 20.97 0.58 23.49
CA ALA A 39 22.01 -0.29 24.00
C ALA A 39 21.58 -1.25 25.12
N GLN A 40 20.42 -1.00 25.76
CA GLN A 40 19.85 -1.81 26.83
C GLN A 40 18.86 -2.87 26.28
N GLY A 41 18.49 -2.76 24.99
CA GLY A 41 17.61 -3.69 24.29
C GLY A 41 16.33 -3.06 23.78
N LEU A 42 15.31 -3.90 23.58
CA LEU A 42 14.00 -3.50 23.03
C LEU A 42 13.05 -3.07 24.13
N THR A 43 12.52 -1.86 24.02
CA THR A 43 11.44 -1.31 24.85
C THR A 43 10.16 -1.16 24.01
N THR A 44 9.00 -1.61 24.53
CA THR A 44 7.74 -1.56 23.78
C THR A 44 6.63 -0.88 24.54
N PHE A 45 5.80 -0.17 23.78
CA PHE A 45 4.58 0.47 24.27
C PHE A 45 3.42 0.08 23.35
N LYS A 46 2.30 -0.32 23.95
CA LYS A 46 1.10 -0.72 23.23
C LYS A 46 -0.13 -0.11 23.90
N ALA A 47 -1.12 0.28 23.12
CA ALA A 47 -2.38 0.83 23.60
C ALA A 47 -3.54 0.37 22.71
N VAL A 48 -4.70 0.13 23.34
CA VAL A 48 -5.96 -0.08 22.63
C VAL A 48 -6.52 1.27 22.22
N GLY A 49 -7.04 1.36 20.99
CA GLY A 49 -7.61 2.56 20.41
C GLY A 49 -6.62 3.37 19.58
N LYS A 50 -6.93 4.64 19.38
CA LYS A 50 -6.20 5.57 18.52
C LYS A 50 -4.76 5.83 18.99
N VAL A 51 -3.92 6.29 18.06
CA VAL A 51 -2.51 6.69 18.32
C VAL A 51 -2.39 7.68 19.49
N ALA A 52 -3.41 8.51 19.74
CA ALA A 52 -3.44 9.41 20.88
C ALA A 52 -3.30 8.67 22.23
N ARG A 53 -3.90 7.47 22.37
CA ARG A 53 -3.77 6.64 23.58
C ARG A 53 -2.35 6.12 23.78
N LEU A 54 -1.70 5.73 22.67
CA LEU A 54 -0.28 5.34 22.72
C LEU A 54 0.61 6.51 23.14
N VAL A 55 0.32 7.73 22.66
CA VAL A 55 1.05 8.95 23.04
C VAL A 55 0.85 9.27 24.54
N GLU A 56 -0.37 9.14 25.07
CA GLU A 56 -0.65 9.31 26.50
C GLU A 56 0.17 8.32 27.34
N LYS A 57 0.20 7.05 26.94
CA LYS A 57 0.97 6.00 27.61
C LYS A 57 2.47 6.26 27.57
N LEU A 58 3.01 6.64 26.41
CA LEU A 58 4.42 7.02 26.26
C LEU A 58 4.82 8.16 27.19
N ARG A 59 3.98 9.19 27.33
CA ARG A 59 4.25 10.33 28.23
C ARG A 59 4.24 9.94 29.70
N GLY A 60 3.44 8.91 30.07
CA GLY A 60 3.38 8.41 31.44
C GLY A 60 4.54 7.48 31.81
N ASP A 61 4.95 6.63 30.87
CA ASP A 61 5.83 5.50 31.15
C ASP A 61 7.30 5.76 30.74
N LEU A 62 7.57 6.75 29.88
CA LEU A 62 8.89 7.06 29.37
C LEU A 62 9.33 8.46 29.79
N ALA A 63 10.47 8.54 30.49
CA ALA A 63 11.05 9.82 30.89
C ALA A 63 11.43 10.67 29.66
N PRO A 64 11.25 12.01 29.67
CA PRO A 64 11.51 12.87 28.52
C PRO A 64 12.90 12.68 27.90
N GLU A 65 13.93 12.51 28.72
CA GLU A 65 15.33 12.35 28.28
C GLU A 65 15.51 11.03 27.50
N LYS A 66 14.71 9.99 27.82
CA LYS A 66 14.77 8.72 27.11
C LYS A 66 14.11 8.77 25.72
N HIS A 67 13.17 9.69 25.47
CA HIS A 67 12.61 9.86 24.14
C HIS A 67 13.65 10.26 23.09
N GLU A 68 14.68 10.99 23.51
CA GLU A 68 15.76 11.49 22.64
C GLU A 68 16.86 10.44 22.39
N SER A 69 16.97 9.42 23.26
CA SER A 69 18.03 8.42 23.17
C SER A 69 17.81 7.33 22.13
N TYR A 70 16.56 7.07 21.78
CA TYR A 70 16.23 6.04 20.80
C TYR A 70 16.34 6.58 19.38
N THR A 71 17.21 5.98 18.58
CA THR A 71 17.43 6.33 17.16
C THR A 71 16.97 5.25 16.20
N VAL A 72 16.46 4.14 16.73
CA VAL A 72 15.92 3.01 15.95
C VAL A 72 14.58 2.57 16.54
N GLY A 73 13.62 2.29 15.68
CA GLY A 73 12.34 1.75 16.11
C GLY A 73 11.41 1.36 14.98
N ILE A 74 10.39 0.57 15.32
CA ILE A 74 9.28 0.20 14.44
C ILE A 74 7.95 0.41 15.16
N ALA A 75 6.91 0.77 14.42
CA ALA A 75 5.61 1.05 14.99
C ALA A 75 4.48 0.63 14.06
N HIS A 76 3.30 0.42 14.64
CA HIS A 76 2.16 -0.16 13.96
C HIS A 76 0.83 0.43 14.43
N THR A 77 -0.12 0.64 13.51
CA THR A 77 -1.55 0.82 13.80
C THR A 77 -2.31 -0.37 13.25
N ARG A 78 -3.18 -0.96 14.07
CA ARG A 78 -3.86 -2.21 13.77
C ARG A 78 -5.33 -1.99 13.40
N TRP A 79 -5.75 -2.77 12.41
CA TRP A 79 -7.14 -3.12 12.14
C TRP A 79 -7.26 -4.62 12.34
N ALA A 80 -7.96 -5.05 13.41
CA ALA A 80 -7.98 -6.44 13.84
C ALA A 80 -8.53 -7.38 12.77
N THR A 81 -7.73 -8.38 12.41
CA THR A 81 -8.12 -9.50 11.55
C THR A 81 -8.13 -10.81 12.34
N HIS A 82 -7.17 -10.99 13.27
CA HIS A 82 -7.02 -12.16 14.14
C HIS A 82 -6.87 -11.70 15.59
N GLY A 83 -7.75 -12.19 16.46
CA GLY A 83 -7.80 -11.82 17.88
C GLY A 83 -8.44 -10.45 18.16
N ALA A 84 -9.06 -10.32 19.32
CA ALA A 84 -9.73 -9.09 19.76
C ALA A 84 -8.75 -7.90 19.87
N PRO A 85 -9.23 -6.64 19.81
CA PRO A 85 -8.40 -5.45 19.99
C PRO A 85 -8.02 -5.28 21.48
N THR A 86 -6.96 -5.97 21.88
CA THR A 86 -6.35 -5.93 23.21
C THR A 86 -4.89 -5.50 23.13
N GLU A 87 -4.28 -5.07 24.23
CA GLU A 87 -2.84 -4.74 24.26
C GLU A 87 -1.97 -5.95 23.92
N ILE A 88 -2.39 -7.16 24.32
CA ILE A 88 -1.65 -8.39 24.04
C ILE A 88 -1.61 -8.66 22.54
N ASN A 89 -2.73 -8.45 21.85
CA ASN A 89 -2.87 -8.63 20.42
C ASN A 89 -2.38 -7.44 19.57
N ALA A 90 -2.05 -6.30 20.19
CA ALA A 90 -1.42 -5.18 19.50
C ALA A 90 0.03 -5.50 19.11
N HIS A 91 0.47 -4.98 17.94
CA HIS A 91 1.87 -5.09 17.51
C HIS A 91 2.77 -4.08 18.25
N PRO A 92 4.08 -4.35 18.32
CA PRO A 92 4.84 -5.48 17.79
C PRO A 92 4.72 -6.77 18.64
N HIS A 93 5.00 -7.91 18.00
CA HIS A 93 5.11 -9.23 18.67
C HIS A 93 6.56 -9.69 18.76
N PHE A 94 6.87 -10.49 19.78
CA PHE A 94 8.21 -10.93 20.09
C PHE A 94 8.46 -12.42 19.79
N ASP A 95 9.73 -12.75 19.53
CA ASP A 95 10.24 -14.10 19.60
C ASP A 95 10.26 -14.62 21.08
N LYS A 96 10.66 -15.90 21.27
CA LYS A 96 10.76 -16.53 22.60
C LYS A 96 11.78 -15.84 23.52
N SER A 97 12.88 -15.36 22.95
CA SER A 97 13.97 -14.72 23.69
C SER A 97 13.68 -13.24 24.05
N ARG A 98 12.64 -12.65 23.45
CA ARG A 98 12.31 -11.23 23.48
C ARG A 98 13.39 -10.31 22.91
N LYS A 99 14.29 -10.85 22.09
CA LYS A 99 15.33 -10.11 21.38
C LYS A 99 14.93 -9.66 19.99
N ILE A 100 13.94 -10.34 19.38
CA ILE A 100 13.42 -10.01 18.06
C ILE A 100 11.97 -9.58 18.19
N CYS A 101 11.61 -8.48 17.54
CA CYS A 101 10.23 -8.04 17.46
C CYS A 101 9.81 -7.72 16.02
N VAL A 102 8.53 -7.98 15.72
CA VAL A 102 7.94 -7.90 14.39
C VAL A 102 6.67 -7.07 14.41
N VAL A 103 6.54 -6.16 13.45
CA VAL A 103 5.27 -5.58 13.04
C VAL A 103 4.88 -6.12 11.68
N HIS A 104 3.58 -6.36 11.45
CA HIS A 104 3.08 -7.07 10.29
C HIS A 104 1.75 -6.52 9.80
N ASN A 105 1.66 -6.31 8.50
CA ASN A 105 0.45 -6.07 7.73
C ASN A 105 0.19 -7.27 6.82
N GLY A 106 -0.98 -7.84 6.85
CA GLY A 106 -1.35 -8.98 6.03
C GLY A 106 -2.00 -10.10 6.84
N ILE A 107 -1.97 -11.30 6.29
CA ILE A 107 -2.50 -12.51 6.93
C ILE A 107 -1.56 -13.68 6.60
N ILE A 108 -1.07 -14.35 7.63
CA ILE A 108 -0.32 -15.61 7.49
C ILE A 108 -1.35 -16.75 7.50
N GLU A 109 -1.69 -17.25 6.34
CA GLU A 109 -2.78 -18.22 6.18
C GLU A 109 -2.50 -19.55 6.90
N ASN A 110 -1.26 -20.02 6.88
CA ASN A 110 -0.84 -21.25 7.54
C ASN A 110 -0.36 -21.07 8.99
N TYR A 111 -0.69 -19.92 9.65
CA TYR A 111 -0.19 -19.61 11.00
C TYR A 111 -0.56 -20.68 12.04
N ARG A 112 -1.71 -21.35 11.90
CA ARG A 112 -2.15 -22.39 12.84
C ARG A 112 -1.19 -23.58 12.81
N ALA A 113 -0.82 -24.06 11.63
CA ALA A 113 0.13 -25.17 11.49
C ALA A 113 1.52 -24.78 12.04
N ILE A 114 1.97 -23.54 11.78
CA ILE A 114 3.22 -23.01 12.34
C ILE A 114 3.13 -22.98 13.87
N ARG A 115 2.03 -22.48 14.44
CA ARG A 115 1.80 -22.37 15.89
C ARG A 115 1.79 -23.75 16.54
N GLU A 116 1.05 -24.72 16.01
CA GLU A 116 0.98 -26.09 16.51
C GLU A 116 2.35 -26.77 16.53
N LYS A 117 3.12 -26.63 15.44
CA LYS A 117 4.49 -27.13 15.35
C LYS A 117 5.36 -26.52 16.48
N LEU A 118 5.38 -25.21 16.58
CA LEU A 118 6.18 -24.51 17.59
C LEU A 118 5.74 -24.83 19.03
N GLN A 119 4.44 -25.04 19.27
CA GLN A 119 3.94 -25.49 20.57
C GLN A 119 4.44 -26.89 20.93
N SER A 120 4.49 -27.80 19.94
CA SER A 120 5.07 -29.14 20.16
C SER A 120 6.57 -29.10 20.48
N GLU A 121 7.27 -28.03 20.04
CA GLU A 121 8.67 -27.73 20.34
C GLU A 121 8.86 -26.92 21.66
N GLY A 122 7.79 -26.73 22.43
CA GLY A 122 7.82 -26.08 23.74
C GLY A 122 7.78 -24.54 23.70
N HIS A 123 7.30 -23.96 22.60
CA HIS A 123 7.02 -22.51 22.53
C HIS A 123 5.66 -22.19 23.12
N LYS A 124 5.61 -21.17 23.95
CA LYS A 124 4.36 -20.60 24.50
C LYS A 124 3.96 -19.38 23.67
N PHE A 125 2.67 -19.16 23.54
CA PHE A 125 2.07 -18.03 22.86
C PHE A 125 1.21 -17.24 23.81
N ASP A 126 1.33 -15.92 23.75
CA ASP A 126 0.62 -15.00 24.63
C ASP A 126 -0.57 -14.35 23.90
N SER A 127 -0.51 -14.21 22.58
CA SER A 127 -1.54 -13.58 21.76
C SER A 127 -2.27 -14.56 20.85
N ASP A 128 -3.39 -14.10 20.26
CA ASP A 128 -4.16 -14.85 19.28
C ASP A 128 -3.73 -14.53 17.84
N THR A 129 -2.68 -13.69 17.64
CA THR A 129 -2.31 -13.20 16.34
C THR A 129 -1.45 -14.18 15.55
N ASP A 130 -1.59 -14.15 14.24
CA ASP A 130 -0.74 -14.82 13.29
C ASP A 130 0.71 -14.26 13.31
N THR A 131 0.84 -12.98 13.63
CA THR A 131 2.14 -12.30 13.72
C THR A 131 3.02 -12.84 14.84
N GLU A 132 2.45 -13.27 15.96
CA GLU A 132 3.26 -13.92 17.01
C GLU A 132 3.83 -15.25 16.52
N ALA A 133 3.09 -16.02 15.72
CA ALA A 133 3.60 -17.24 15.12
C ALA A 133 4.79 -16.94 14.19
N LEU A 134 4.70 -15.88 13.39
CA LEU A 134 5.81 -15.44 12.55
C LEU A 134 7.03 -14.99 13.38
N SER A 135 6.83 -14.18 14.43
CA SER A 135 7.95 -13.70 15.24
C SER A 135 8.66 -14.85 15.97
N ARG A 136 7.90 -15.83 16.47
CA ARG A 136 8.47 -17.05 17.07
C ARG A 136 9.25 -17.87 16.04
N LEU A 137 8.73 -18.01 14.82
CA LEU A 137 9.39 -18.74 13.73
C LEU A 137 10.71 -18.07 13.32
N ILE A 138 10.74 -16.73 13.21
CA ILE A 138 11.96 -15.97 12.94
C ILE A 138 12.99 -16.23 14.06
N GLY A 139 12.55 -16.21 15.32
CA GLY A 139 13.41 -16.50 16.48
C GLY A 139 14.03 -17.89 16.47
N VAL A 140 13.31 -18.91 15.99
CA VAL A 140 13.85 -20.28 15.82
C VAL A 140 14.98 -20.33 14.81
N HIS A 141 14.88 -19.54 13.73
CA HIS A 141 15.89 -19.50 12.68
C HIS A 141 17.03 -18.52 12.95
N TYR A 142 16.96 -17.75 14.05
CA TYR A 142 17.98 -16.76 14.38
C TYR A 142 19.22 -17.42 14.99
N HIS A 143 20.35 -17.27 14.30
CA HIS A 143 21.67 -17.76 14.71
C HIS A 143 22.75 -16.67 14.49
N GLY A 144 22.41 -15.40 14.78
CA GLY A 144 23.34 -14.27 14.64
C GLY A 144 23.26 -13.53 13.31
N ASP A 145 22.30 -13.87 12.43
CA ASP A 145 21.97 -13.09 11.22
C ASP A 145 20.46 -12.99 11.08
N LEU A 146 19.93 -11.79 11.36
CA LEU A 146 18.49 -11.52 11.32
C LEU A 146 17.92 -11.66 9.90
N ARG A 147 18.65 -11.23 8.88
CA ARG A 147 18.20 -11.32 7.49
C ARG A 147 18.00 -12.79 7.09
N LEU A 148 18.99 -13.64 7.34
CA LEU A 148 18.87 -15.07 7.05
C LEU A 148 17.77 -15.75 7.85
N ALA A 149 17.54 -15.33 9.10
CA ALA A 149 16.44 -15.83 9.92
C ALA A 149 15.07 -15.47 9.31
N VAL A 150 14.92 -14.23 8.80
CA VAL A 150 13.71 -13.79 8.12
C VAL A 150 13.50 -14.57 6.82
N VAL A 151 14.53 -14.72 5.97
CA VAL A 151 14.45 -15.51 4.73
C VAL A 151 13.94 -16.93 5.02
N LYS A 152 14.58 -17.65 5.96
CA LYS A 152 14.21 -19.02 6.31
C LYS A 152 12.80 -19.16 6.90
N ALA A 153 12.38 -18.17 7.67
CA ALA A 153 11.02 -18.14 8.21
C ALA A 153 10.00 -17.93 7.08
N LEU A 154 10.24 -16.96 6.19
CA LEU A 154 9.32 -16.62 5.10
C LEU A 154 9.19 -17.72 4.05
N GLN A 155 10.19 -18.59 3.88
CA GLN A 155 10.09 -19.79 3.03
C GLN A 155 9.05 -20.80 3.55
N GLN A 156 8.66 -20.73 4.83
CA GLN A 156 7.66 -21.60 5.46
C GLN A 156 6.29 -20.93 5.59
N VAL A 157 6.17 -19.68 5.17
CA VAL A 157 4.96 -18.84 5.34
C VAL A 157 4.14 -18.83 4.05
N GLU A 158 2.84 -19.11 4.19
CA GLU A 158 1.84 -18.93 3.15
C GLU A 158 0.97 -17.72 3.48
N GLY A 159 0.64 -16.90 2.47
CA GLY A 159 -0.21 -15.72 2.64
C GLY A 159 0.46 -14.42 2.23
N ALA A 160 -0.12 -13.30 2.68
CA ALA A 160 0.34 -11.95 2.37
C ALA A 160 0.99 -11.32 3.59
N TYR A 161 2.11 -10.63 3.38
CA TYR A 161 2.81 -9.92 4.44
C TYR A 161 3.53 -8.65 3.94
N GLY A 162 3.53 -7.64 4.80
CA GLY A 162 4.49 -6.55 4.80
C GLY A 162 5.00 -6.46 6.23
N ILE A 163 6.30 -6.68 6.46
CA ILE A 163 6.89 -6.76 7.79
C ILE A 163 8.06 -5.81 7.98
N ALA A 164 8.23 -5.36 9.23
CA ALA A 164 9.48 -4.77 9.70
C ALA A 164 9.90 -5.48 10.99
N VAL A 165 11.18 -5.81 11.07
CA VAL A 165 11.77 -6.65 12.12
C VAL A 165 12.98 -5.96 12.73
N LEU A 166 13.03 -5.91 14.06
CA LEU A 166 14.18 -5.47 14.85
C LEU A 166 14.77 -6.63 15.65
N CYS A 167 16.09 -6.58 15.85
CA CYS A 167 16.80 -7.49 16.73
C CYS A 167 17.73 -6.71 17.67
N ALA A 168 17.64 -6.99 18.97
CA ALA A 168 18.48 -6.37 19.99
C ALA A 168 19.97 -6.67 19.81
N ASP A 169 20.30 -7.87 19.29
CA ASP A 169 21.69 -8.27 19.04
C ASP A 169 22.28 -7.65 17.75
N GLU A 170 21.43 -7.00 16.91
CA GLU A 170 21.82 -6.35 15.66
C GLU A 170 21.18 -4.96 15.54
N PRO A 171 21.55 -4.00 16.42
CA PRO A 171 20.83 -2.75 16.62
C PRO A 171 20.93 -1.78 15.44
N ASN A 172 21.86 -1.98 14.52
CA ASN A 172 22.17 -1.05 13.43
C ASN A 172 21.41 -1.37 12.12
N LYS A 173 20.37 -2.21 12.19
CA LYS A 173 19.59 -2.53 11.00
C LYS A 173 18.13 -2.85 11.33
N ILE A 174 17.27 -2.60 10.34
CA ILE A 174 15.91 -3.09 10.29
C ILE A 174 15.82 -4.04 9.10
N VAL A 175 15.24 -5.22 9.27
CA VAL A 175 14.94 -6.12 8.17
C VAL A 175 13.47 -5.97 7.80
N VAL A 176 13.20 -5.81 6.51
CA VAL A 176 11.86 -5.64 5.97
C VAL A 176 11.59 -6.66 4.89
N ALA A 177 10.36 -7.09 4.72
CA ALA A 177 9.99 -7.99 3.63
C ALA A 177 8.56 -7.75 3.18
N ARG A 178 8.31 -8.00 1.89
CA ARG A 178 7.01 -7.78 1.28
C ARG A 178 6.54 -8.99 0.46
N LYS A 179 5.24 -9.30 0.59
CA LYS A 179 4.46 -10.14 -0.33
C LYS A 179 2.98 -9.81 -0.19
N GLY A 180 2.37 -9.22 -1.21
CA GLY A 180 0.94 -8.91 -1.22
C GLY A 180 0.49 -7.70 -0.37
N SER A 181 1.28 -7.25 0.61
CA SER A 181 1.01 -6.03 1.40
C SER A 181 2.06 -4.96 1.10
N PRO A 182 1.65 -3.70 0.82
CA PRO A 182 2.59 -2.67 0.37
C PRO A 182 3.61 -2.31 1.44
N LEU A 183 4.86 -2.09 0.98
CA LEU A 183 5.95 -1.54 1.78
C LEU A 183 6.84 -0.66 0.90
N VAL A 184 7.24 0.48 1.43
CA VAL A 184 8.10 1.45 0.76
C VAL A 184 9.21 1.89 1.70
N ILE A 185 10.45 1.97 1.20
CA ILE A 185 11.62 2.44 1.93
C ILE A 185 11.88 3.89 1.53
N GLY A 186 12.05 4.77 2.51
CA GLY A 186 12.47 6.15 2.32
C GLY A 186 13.95 6.31 2.66
N MET A 187 14.70 7.00 1.80
CA MET A 187 16.13 7.26 1.98
C MET A 187 16.34 8.74 2.26
N GLY A 188 16.74 9.07 3.49
CA GLY A 188 17.16 10.40 3.90
C GLY A 188 18.69 10.56 3.89
N ASP A 189 19.16 11.61 4.55
CA ASP A 189 20.59 11.88 4.76
C ASP A 189 21.00 11.36 6.14
N GLY A 190 21.75 10.26 6.17
CA GLY A 190 22.12 9.56 7.40
C GLY A 190 20.93 8.92 8.14
N GLU A 191 19.87 8.63 7.41
CA GLU A 191 18.67 7.98 7.94
C GLU A 191 17.88 7.23 6.88
N CYS A 192 17.25 6.13 7.29
CA CYS A 192 16.30 5.40 6.47
C CYS A 192 15.00 5.17 7.23
N LEU A 193 13.93 5.15 6.47
CA LEU A 193 12.58 4.87 6.95
C LEU A 193 11.96 3.72 6.17
N VAL A 194 10.98 3.07 6.76
CA VAL A 194 10.10 2.13 6.03
C VAL A 194 8.66 2.44 6.41
N ALA A 195 7.75 2.40 5.47
CA ALA A 195 6.33 2.57 5.75
C ALA A 195 5.45 1.71 4.82
N SER A 196 4.26 1.41 5.28
CA SER A 196 3.23 0.75 4.45
C SER A 196 2.53 1.71 3.47
N ASP A 197 2.80 3.02 3.59
CA ASP A 197 2.27 4.05 2.71
C ASP A 197 3.24 5.24 2.67
N ALA A 198 3.49 5.74 1.46
CA ALA A 198 4.44 6.82 1.22
C ALA A 198 4.07 8.15 1.93
N SER A 199 2.80 8.37 2.25
CA SER A 199 2.35 9.55 2.99
C SER A 199 2.99 9.70 4.37
N ALA A 200 3.42 8.59 4.98
CA ALA A 200 4.13 8.61 6.25
C ALA A 200 5.59 9.09 6.12
N LEU A 201 6.17 9.01 4.92
CA LEU A 201 7.58 9.31 4.64
C LEU A 201 7.81 10.75 4.16
N VAL A 202 6.80 11.38 3.55
CA VAL A 202 6.92 12.66 2.83
C VAL A 202 7.51 13.81 3.65
N ALA A 203 7.33 13.78 4.99
CA ALA A 203 7.90 14.78 5.90
C ALA A 203 9.40 14.61 6.15
N HIS A 204 9.99 13.49 5.70
CA HIS A 204 11.36 13.12 6.01
C HIS A 204 12.20 12.97 4.74
N THR A 205 11.62 12.45 3.66
CA THR A 205 12.30 12.28 2.38
C THR A 205 11.34 12.24 1.21
N GLN A 206 11.82 12.66 0.04
CA GLN A 206 11.13 12.48 -1.25
C GLN A 206 11.67 11.27 -2.02
N ARG A 207 12.83 10.71 -1.61
CA ARG A 207 13.48 9.59 -2.29
C ARG A 207 13.02 8.28 -1.70
N VAL A 208 12.36 7.45 -2.53
CA VAL A 208 11.79 6.18 -2.07
C VAL A 208 12.11 5.02 -3.00
N ILE A 209 12.09 3.82 -2.41
CA ILE A 209 12.15 2.55 -3.13
C ILE A 209 10.87 1.78 -2.80
N TYR A 210 10.07 1.46 -3.81
CA TYR A 210 8.93 0.56 -3.66
C TYR A 210 9.42 -0.88 -3.74
N LEU A 211 9.14 -1.67 -2.70
CA LEU A 211 9.43 -3.10 -2.72
C LEU A 211 8.42 -3.83 -3.60
N ASP A 212 8.85 -4.89 -4.27
CA ASP A 212 7.99 -5.84 -4.98
C ASP A 212 7.75 -7.11 -4.16
N ASP A 213 6.79 -7.94 -4.60
CA ASP A 213 6.49 -9.20 -3.92
C ASP A 213 7.70 -10.15 -3.96
N GLY A 214 8.12 -10.60 -2.79
CA GLY A 214 9.30 -11.44 -2.60
C GLY A 214 10.58 -10.68 -2.24
N ASP A 215 10.53 -9.34 -2.21
CA ASP A 215 11.68 -8.55 -1.79
C ASP A 215 11.90 -8.64 -0.27
N ILE A 216 13.18 -8.76 0.11
CA ILE A 216 13.67 -8.71 1.49
C ILE A 216 14.74 -7.62 1.54
N GLY A 217 14.49 -6.58 2.32
CA GLY A 217 15.39 -5.42 2.47
C GLY A 217 16.07 -5.41 3.84
N VAL A 218 17.36 -5.07 3.83
CA VAL A 218 18.10 -4.67 5.04
C VAL A 218 18.35 -3.19 4.94
N ILE A 219 17.84 -2.42 5.87
CA ILE A 219 18.04 -0.97 5.93
C ILE A 219 18.91 -0.60 7.13
N THR A 220 19.89 0.25 6.87
CA THR A 220 20.77 0.89 7.85
C THR A 220 20.61 2.41 7.71
N PRO A 221 21.21 3.24 8.56
CA PRO A 221 21.15 4.69 8.36
C PRO A 221 21.61 5.16 6.98
N ASP A 222 22.60 4.49 6.40
CA ASP A 222 23.31 4.96 5.20
C ASP A 222 23.12 4.05 3.98
N SER A 223 22.44 2.90 4.11
CA SER A 223 22.34 1.92 3.03
C SER A 223 21.04 1.13 3.03
N VAL A 224 20.68 0.67 1.82
CA VAL A 224 19.58 -0.25 1.57
C VAL A 224 20.10 -1.40 0.71
N ASP A 225 20.07 -2.64 1.23
CA ASP A 225 20.40 -3.88 0.51
C ASP A 225 19.09 -4.66 0.30
N ILE A 226 18.71 -4.88 -0.96
CA ILE A 226 17.48 -5.61 -1.30
C ILE A 226 17.86 -6.93 -1.97
N ARG A 227 17.19 -7.99 -1.56
CA ARG A 227 17.40 -9.36 -2.07
C ARG A 227 16.05 -10.03 -2.36
N ASN A 228 16.09 -11.05 -3.22
CA ASN A 228 14.95 -11.92 -3.45
C ASN A 228 14.85 -13.02 -2.37
N GLN A 229 13.84 -13.89 -2.49
CA GLN A 229 13.63 -15.02 -1.57
C GLN A 229 14.74 -16.08 -1.61
N ASP A 230 15.54 -16.11 -2.68
CA ASP A 230 16.70 -17.00 -2.84
C ASP A 230 18.00 -16.37 -2.33
N ASP A 231 17.88 -15.19 -1.67
CA ASP A 231 18.98 -14.41 -1.09
C ASP A 231 19.93 -13.79 -2.14
N GLU A 232 19.48 -13.63 -3.38
CA GLU A 232 20.26 -12.98 -4.43
C GLU A 232 20.02 -11.45 -4.41
N PRO A 233 21.08 -10.63 -4.55
CA PRO A 233 20.95 -9.17 -4.59
C PRO A 233 20.13 -8.74 -5.80
N ILE A 234 19.19 -7.81 -5.59
CA ILE A 234 18.39 -7.19 -6.65
C ILE A 234 18.45 -5.67 -6.56
N SER A 235 18.44 -5.02 -7.71
CA SER A 235 18.35 -3.56 -7.79
C SER A 235 16.90 -3.13 -7.95
N ARG A 236 16.52 -2.06 -7.23
CA ARG A 236 15.24 -1.38 -7.36
C ARG A 236 15.46 0.08 -7.67
N ASP A 237 14.62 0.65 -8.50
CA ASP A 237 14.72 2.06 -8.87
C ASP A 237 14.33 2.97 -7.70
N VAL A 238 15.11 4.03 -7.54
CA VAL A 238 14.77 5.13 -6.62
C VAL A 238 13.80 6.06 -7.33
N SER A 239 12.63 6.24 -6.75
CA SER A 239 11.57 7.14 -7.24
C SER A 239 11.50 8.40 -6.38
N GLU A 240 11.06 9.51 -6.96
CA GLU A 240 10.67 10.71 -6.23
C GLU A 240 9.16 10.70 -5.97
N LEU A 241 8.76 10.99 -4.71
CA LEU A 241 7.36 10.95 -4.31
C LEU A 241 6.50 12.02 -5.00
N GLY A 242 7.08 13.19 -5.28
CA GLY A 242 6.33 14.32 -5.85
C GLY A 242 5.14 14.77 -4.98
N LEU A 243 5.12 14.42 -3.70
CA LEU A 243 4.07 14.77 -2.75
C LEU A 243 4.47 16.02 -1.95
N ASP A 244 3.53 16.97 -1.82
CA ASP A 244 3.66 18.12 -0.92
C ASP A 244 3.20 17.73 0.50
N ILE A 245 3.97 18.14 1.52
CA ILE A 245 3.63 17.96 2.94
C ILE A 245 2.27 18.58 3.25
N GLY A 246 1.99 19.78 2.74
CA GLY A 246 0.70 20.47 2.93
C GLY A 246 -0.50 19.67 2.42
N ALA A 247 -0.29 18.84 1.40
CA ALA A 247 -1.34 18.00 0.84
C ALA A 247 -1.77 16.85 1.77
N VAL A 248 -0.88 16.38 2.67
CA VAL A 248 -1.15 15.31 3.63
C VAL A 248 -1.57 15.81 5.02
N GLU A 249 -1.74 17.11 5.18
CA GLU A 249 -2.23 17.75 6.42
C GLU A 249 -3.71 18.15 6.29
N LYS A 250 -4.40 18.33 7.42
CA LYS A 250 -5.82 18.71 7.43
C LYS A 250 -6.09 20.12 6.92
N GLY A 251 -5.09 21.02 6.89
CA GLY A 251 -5.22 22.36 6.34
C GLY A 251 -6.33 23.22 6.99
N GLY A 252 -6.55 23.04 8.31
CA GLY A 252 -7.59 23.77 9.06
C GLY A 252 -8.97 23.10 9.10
N PHE A 253 -9.18 22.01 8.38
CA PHE A 253 -10.43 21.23 8.45
C PHE A 253 -10.45 20.30 9.67
N GLU A 254 -11.63 20.06 10.21
CA GLU A 254 -11.80 19.15 11.35
C GLU A 254 -11.45 17.69 10.98
N HIS A 255 -11.85 17.26 9.77
CA HIS A 255 -11.65 15.91 9.24
C HIS A 255 -11.02 15.92 7.86
N PHE A 256 -10.21 14.92 7.54
CA PHE A 256 -9.65 14.72 6.19
C PHE A 256 -10.74 14.60 5.13
N MET A 257 -11.80 13.83 5.39
CA MET A 257 -12.90 13.68 4.45
C MET A 257 -13.57 15.02 4.11
N LEU A 258 -13.74 15.90 5.09
CA LEU A 258 -14.29 17.23 4.85
C LEU A 258 -13.37 18.07 3.94
N LYS A 259 -12.05 18.07 4.21
CA LYS A 259 -11.05 18.69 3.33
C LYS A 259 -11.16 18.14 1.91
N GLU A 260 -11.17 16.82 1.76
CA GLU A 260 -11.19 16.11 0.47
C GLU A 260 -12.48 16.38 -0.32
N ILE A 261 -13.62 16.56 0.36
CA ILE A 261 -14.88 17.00 -0.26
C ILE A 261 -14.71 18.39 -0.88
N PHE A 262 -14.09 19.33 -0.16
CA PHE A 262 -13.84 20.69 -0.68
C PHE A 262 -12.73 20.75 -1.74
N GLU A 263 -11.85 19.76 -1.79
CA GLU A 263 -10.80 19.64 -2.80
C GLU A 263 -11.33 19.11 -4.15
N GLN A 264 -12.54 18.56 -4.24
CA GLN A 264 -13.06 17.96 -5.46
C GLN A 264 -13.01 18.87 -6.70
N PRO A 265 -13.36 20.17 -6.63
CA PRO A 265 -13.27 21.05 -7.81
C PRO A 265 -11.84 21.13 -8.36
N GLU A 266 -10.82 21.15 -7.48
CA GLU A 266 -9.42 21.19 -7.89
C GLU A 266 -8.95 19.83 -8.41
N SER A 267 -9.32 18.73 -7.75
CA SER A 267 -8.95 17.39 -8.19
C SER A 267 -9.54 17.03 -9.56
N VAL A 268 -10.78 17.41 -9.83
CA VAL A 268 -11.40 17.25 -11.16
C VAL A 268 -10.67 18.11 -12.20
N ARG A 269 -10.34 19.36 -11.87
CA ARG A 269 -9.56 20.24 -12.75
C ARG A 269 -8.20 19.63 -13.09
N ASN A 270 -7.53 19.04 -12.10
CA ASN A 270 -6.25 18.34 -12.29
C ASN A 270 -6.40 17.08 -13.15
N ALA A 271 -7.47 16.30 -12.94
CA ALA A 271 -7.79 15.13 -13.73
C ALA A 271 -8.05 15.47 -15.22
N LEU A 272 -8.54 16.65 -15.52
CA LEU A 272 -8.83 17.13 -16.89
C LEU A 272 -7.68 17.92 -17.51
N ARG A 273 -6.73 18.40 -16.73
CA ARG A 273 -5.67 19.32 -17.18
C ARG A 273 -4.84 18.76 -18.33
N GLY A 274 -4.84 19.47 -19.46
CA GLY A 274 -4.09 19.08 -20.67
C GLY A 274 -4.63 17.83 -21.39
N ARG A 275 -5.83 17.37 -21.03
CA ARG A 275 -6.41 16.16 -21.60
C ARG A 275 -7.59 16.39 -22.54
N ILE A 276 -8.08 17.61 -22.61
CA ILE A 276 -9.20 17.99 -23.50
C ILE A 276 -8.61 18.70 -24.72
N ASN A 277 -8.85 18.15 -25.90
CA ASN A 277 -8.53 18.77 -27.18
C ASN A 277 -9.81 19.32 -27.79
N THR A 278 -10.08 20.59 -27.53
CA THR A 278 -11.27 21.30 -28.03
C THR A 278 -11.23 21.59 -29.53
N THR A 279 -10.09 21.47 -30.18
CA THR A 279 -9.98 21.62 -31.63
C THR A 279 -10.44 20.38 -32.37
N GLU A 280 -10.12 19.19 -31.85
CA GLU A 280 -10.43 17.91 -32.48
C GLU A 280 -11.62 17.18 -31.86
N GLY A 281 -12.23 17.73 -30.80
CA GLY A 281 -13.28 17.05 -30.05
C GLY A 281 -12.83 15.69 -29.52
N ASN A 282 -11.65 15.63 -28.89
CA ASN A 282 -11.02 14.37 -28.47
C ASN A 282 -10.32 14.50 -27.13
N ALA A 283 -10.06 13.36 -26.50
CA ALA A 283 -9.25 13.30 -25.29
C ALA A 283 -7.79 12.92 -25.60
N LEU A 284 -6.86 13.58 -24.90
CA LEU A 284 -5.41 13.31 -24.96
C LEU A 284 -4.99 12.45 -23.78
N LEU A 285 -4.97 11.13 -23.97
CA LEU A 285 -4.65 10.13 -22.96
C LEU A 285 -3.49 9.24 -23.44
N ALA A 286 -2.30 9.82 -23.57
CA ALA A 286 -1.12 9.12 -24.11
C ALA A 286 -0.75 7.87 -23.30
N GLY A 287 -0.98 7.89 -21.97
CA GLY A 287 -0.69 6.75 -21.10
C GLY A 287 -1.50 5.48 -21.39
N MET A 288 -2.64 5.59 -22.08
CA MET A 288 -3.39 4.40 -22.51
C MET A 288 -2.58 3.56 -23.52
N ASN A 289 -1.75 4.20 -24.35
CA ASN A 289 -0.88 3.56 -25.32
C ASN A 289 -1.56 2.41 -26.11
N ILE A 290 -2.75 2.69 -26.61
CA ILE A 290 -3.54 1.76 -27.46
C ILE A 290 -3.31 2.16 -28.91
N SER A 291 -2.82 1.22 -29.72
CA SER A 291 -2.69 1.41 -31.17
C SER A 291 -4.06 1.34 -31.87
N PRO A 292 -4.21 1.93 -33.08
CA PRO A 292 -5.44 1.80 -33.84
C PRO A 292 -5.85 0.34 -34.13
N THR A 293 -4.90 -0.55 -34.30
CA THR A 293 -5.15 -1.98 -34.52
C THR A 293 -5.72 -2.63 -33.25
N GLU A 294 -5.12 -2.38 -32.09
CA GLU A 294 -5.64 -2.87 -30.81
C GLU A 294 -7.04 -2.33 -30.54
N LEU A 295 -7.26 -1.02 -30.79
CA LEU A 295 -8.58 -0.41 -30.61
C LEU A 295 -9.67 -1.06 -31.48
N ALA A 296 -9.34 -1.41 -32.71
CA ALA A 296 -10.28 -2.07 -33.63
C ALA A 296 -10.66 -3.49 -33.16
N GLN A 297 -9.80 -4.16 -32.40
CA GLN A 297 -10.04 -5.51 -31.86
C GLN A 297 -10.90 -5.54 -30.60
N ILE A 298 -11.00 -4.42 -29.86
CA ILE A 298 -11.78 -4.37 -28.62
C ILE A 298 -13.26 -4.55 -28.93
N GLN A 299 -13.87 -5.60 -28.41
CA GLN A 299 -15.30 -5.89 -28.56
C GLN A 299 -16.09 -5.57 -27.28
N ARG A 300 -15.44 -5.69 -26.11
CA ARG A 300 -16.08 -5.45 -24.81
C ARG A 300 -15.08 -4.81 -23.86
N ILE A 301 -15.61 -4.00 -22.92
CA ILE A 301 -14.87 -3.40 -21.83
C ILE A 301 -15.33 -4.02 -20.51
N VAL A 302 -14.40 -4.48 -19.67
CA VAL A 302 -14.68 -4.98 -18.34
C VAL A 302 -14.01 -4.07 -17.32
N LEU A 303 -14.81 -3.35 -16.54
CA LEU A 303 -14.34 -2.45 -15.50
C LEU A 303 -14.27 -3.23 -14.17
N VAL A 304 -13.11 -3.21 -13.52
CA VAL A 304 -12.86 -4.00 -12.31
C VAL A 304 -12.38 -3.09 -11.19
N GLY A 305 -13.07 -3.13 -10.04
CA GLY A 305 -12.72 -2.31 -8.89
C GLY A 305 -13.36 -2.78 -7.59
N CYS A 306 -13.05 -2.11 -6.50
CA CYS A 306 -13.64 -2.31 -5.18
C CYS A 306 -14.18 -0.99 -4.61
N GLY A 307 -15.24 -1.05 -3.80
CA GLY A 307 -15.81 0.12 -3.12
C GLY A 307 -16.24 1.23 -4.10
N THR A 308 -15.85 2.48 -3.83
CA THR A 308 -16.20 3.61 -4.70
C THR A 308 -15.57 3.54 -6.09
N SER A 309 -14.45 2.84 -6.26
CA SER A 309 -13.89 2.56 -7.60
C SER A 309 -14.81 1.65 -8.44
N LEU A 310 -15.50 0.70 -7.81
CA LEU A 310 -16.55 -0.09 -8.47
C LEU A 310 -17.70 0.82 -8.91
N HIS A 311 -18.16 1.74 -8.05
CA HIS A 311 -19.23 2.68 -8.38
C HIS A 311 -18.84 3.66 -9.48
N ALA A 312 -17.56 4.11 -9.52
CA ALA A 312 -17.04 4.89 -10.65
C ALA A 312 -17.09 4.08 -11.95
N GLY A 313 -16.76 2.77 -11.87
CA GLY A 313 -16.90 1.84 -12.99
C GLY A 313 -18.35 1.76 -13.50
N MET A 314 -19.35 1.72 -12.61
CA MET A 314 -20.77 1.72 -12.99
C MET A 314 -21.17 2.97 -13.79
N VAL A 315 -20.63 4.14 -13.44
CA VAL A 315 -20.82 5.36 -14.23
C VAL A 315 -20.10 5.24 -15.58
N GLY A 316 -18.88 4.70 -15.55
CA GLY A 316 -18.07 4.47 -16.75
C GLY A 316 -18.73 3.50 -17.74
N GLU A 317 -19.41 2.46 -17.27
CA GLU A 317 -20.18 1.51 -18.07
C GLU A 317 -21.15 2.22 -19.00
N TYR A 318 -22.01 3.08 -18.44
CA TYR A 318 -22.93 3.90 -19.25
C TYR A 318 -22.18 4.78 -20.25
N ALA A 319 -21.11 5.42 -19.82
CA ALA A 319 -20.34 6.32 -20.67
C ALA A 319 -19.69 5.57 -21.85
N PHE A 320 -19.14 4.38 -21.63
CA PHE A 320 -18.55 3.59 -22.70
C PHE A 320 -19.61 3.12 -23.72
N GLU A 321 -20.75 2.66 -23.24
CA GLU A 321 -21.84 2.23 -24.12
C GLU A 321 -22.40 3.39 -24.93
N ASP A 322 -22.73 4.50 -24.30
CA ASP A 322 -23.32 5.67 -24.98
C ASP A 322 -22.34 6.38 -25.91
N VAL A 323 -21.12 6.62 -25.44
CA VAL A 323 -20.14 7.46 -26.17
C VAL A 323 -19.31 6.61 -27.12
N SER A 324 -18.74 5.48 -26.68
CA SER A 324 -17.86 4.68 -27.54
C SER A 324 -18.60 3.62 -28.35
N GLY A 325 -19.80 3.23 -27.94
CA GLY A 325 -20.57 2.14 -28.56
C GLY A 325 -19.90 0.77 -28.38
N ILE A 326 -19.08 0.63 -27.35
CA ILE A 326 -18.49 -0.63 -26.95
C ILE A 326 -19.26 -1.15 -25.77
N SER A 327 -19.77 -2.38 -25.82
CA SER A 327 -20.43 -3.03 -24.69
C SER A 327 -19.50 -3.01 -23.47
N ALA A 328 -20.02 -2.61 -22.33
CA ALA A 328 -19.24 -2.53 -21.11
C ALA A 328 -19.94 -3.29 -19.98
N GLU A 329 -19.20 -3.79 -19.03
CA GLU A 329 -19.70 -4.41 -17.81
C GLU A 329 -18.79 -4.10 -16.62
N VAL A 330 -19.40 -3.96 -15.43
CA VAL A 330 -18.67 -3.73 -14.19
C VAL A 330 -18.66 -4.98 -13.34
N GLN A 331 -17.48 -5.31 -12.82
CA GLN A 331 -17.31 -6.47 -11.95
C GLN A 331 -16.54 -6.11 -10.69
N GLN A 332 -17.02 -6.61 -9.54
CA GLN A 332 -16.30 -6.47 -8.28
C GLN A 332 -15.00 -7.29 -8.36
N ALA A 333 -13.87 -6.66 -8.04
CA ALA A 333 -12.56 -7.28 -8.18
C ALA A 333 -12.41 -8.56 -7.33
N ALA A 334 -13.00 -8.59 -6.12
CA ALA A 334 -13.02 -9.77 -5.27
C ALA A 334 -13.75 -10.95 -5.94
N GLU A 335 -14.88 -10.70 -6.58
CA GLU A 335 -15.63 -11.73 -7.30
C GLU A 335 -14.88 -12.16 -8.58
N PHE A 336 -14.33 -11.19 -9.32
CA PHE A 336 -13.56 -11.46 -10.55
C PHE A 336 -12.37 -12.39 -10.29
N ARG A 337 -11.63 -12.20 -9.16
CA ARG A 337 -10.46 -13.03 -8.85
C ARG A 337 -10.81 -14.48 -8.53
N TYR A 338 -11.94 -14.74 -7.87
CA TYR A 338 -12.28 -16.10 -7.39
C TYR A 338 -13.05 -16.92 -8.40
N ARG A 339 -13.82 -16.28 -9.27
CA ARG A 339 -14.50 -17.00 -10.36
C ARG A 339 -13.55 -17.21 -11.55
N ASN A 340 -13.98 -17.98 -12.54
CA ASN A 340 -13.32 -18.08 -13.85
C ASN A 340 -13.95 -17.06 -14.81
N PRO A 341 -13.44 -15.81 -14.89
CA PRO A 341 -14.05 -14.79 -15.72
C PRO A 341 -13.94 -15.17 -17.21
N LEU A 342 -15.01 -14.92 -17.94
CA LEU A 342 -15.04 -15.13 -19.38
C LEU A 342 -14.51 -13.86 -20.06
N VAL A 343 -13.20 -13.75 -20.13
CA VAL A 343 -12.47 -12.67 -20.81
C VAL A 343 -11.40 -13.26 -21.72
N ASP A 344 -11.12 -12.58 -22.84
CA ASP A 344 -10.13 -13.00 -23.83
C ASP A 344 -9.40 -11.78 -24.45
N HIS A 345 -8.65 -12.02 -25.53
CA HIS A 345 -7.87 -10.99 -26.23
C HIS A 345 -8.69 -9.92 -26.96
N HIS A 346 -10.01 -10.08 -27.08
CA HIS A 346 -10.93 -9.06 -27.60
C HIS A 346 -11.51 -8.16 -26.51
N ASP A 347 -11.25 -8.47 -25.26
CA ASP A 347 -11.71 -7.68 -24.12
C ASP A 347 -10.65 -6.66 -23.68
N LEU A 348 -11.10 -5.49 -23.28
CA LEU A 348 -10.30 -4.50 -22.56
C LEU A 348 -10.71 -4.51 -21.07
N VAL A 349 -9.81 -4.92 -20.19
CA VAL A 349 -10.01 -4.81 -18.75
C VAL A 349 -9.45 -3.48 -18.25
N ILE A 350 -10.27 -2.69 -17.56
CA ILE A 350 -9.87 -1.44 -16.92
C ILE A 350 -9.91 -1.63 -15.41
N ALA A 351 -8.74 -1.68 -14.78
CA ALA A 351 -8.59 -1.83 -13.34
C ALA A 351 -8.60 -0.47 -12.66
N ILE A 352 -9.59 -0.24 -11.81
CA ILE A 352 -9.83 1.05 -11.16
C ILE A 352 -9.46 0.95 -9.69
N SER A 353 -8.55 1.83 -9.21
CA SER A 353 -8.16 1.89 -7.80
C SER A 353 -7.65 3.27 -7.43
N GLN A 354 -8.05 3.79 -6.27
CA GLN A 354 -7.48 5.02 -5.71
C GLN A 354 -6.03 4.79 -5.28
N SER A 355 -5.77 3.83 -4.41
CA SER A 355 -4.42 3.56 -3.87
C SER A 355 -3.49 2.89 -4.88
N GLY A 356 -4.04 2.15 -5.85
CA GLY A 356 -3.26 1.28 -6.72
C GLY A 356 -2.63 0.08 -6.02
N GLU A 357 -3.03 -0.21 -4.77
CA GLU A 357 -2.47 -1.28 -3.93
C GLU A 357 -3.57 -2.28 -3.45
N THR A 358 -4.77 -2.23 -4.05
CA THR A 358 -5.88 -3.09 -3.64
C THR A 358 -5.60 -4.53 -4.06
N ALA A 359 -5.45 -5.43 -3.09
CA ALA A 359 -5.05 -6.82 -3.32
C ALA A 359 -5.98 -7.58 -4.28
N ASP A 360 -7.31 -7.41 -4.11
CA ASP A 360 -8.28 -8.05 -5.00
C ASP A 360 -8.19 -7.54 -6.43
N THR A 361 -7.96 -6.23 -6.61
CA THR A 361 -7.79 -5.64 -7.95
C THR A 361 -6.49 -6.11 -8.61
N LEU A 362 -5.39 -6.23 -7.86
CA LEU A 362 -4.14 -6.81 -8.35
C LEU A 362 -4.31 -8.28 -8.77
N ALA A 363 -5.00 -9.08 -7.96
CA ALA A 363 -5.27 -10.47 -8.29
C ALA A 363 -6.17 -10.60 -9.52
N ALA A 364 -7.17 -9.71 -9.67
CA ALA A 364 -8.02 -9.65 -10.86
C ALA A 364 -7.21 -9.31 -12.13
N ILE A 365 -6.27 -8.35 -12.06
CA ILE A 365 -5.36 -8.01 -13.15
C ILE A 365 -4.54 -9.23 -13.59
N ARG A 366 -3.91 -9.92 -12.63
CA ARG A 366 -3.09 -11.11 -12.93
C ARG A 366 -3.92 -12.19 -13.62
N LYS A 367 -5.14 -12.41 -13.13
CA LYS A 367 -6.06 -13.37 -13.74
C LYS A 367 -6.50 -12.98 -15.16
N ALA A 368 -6.72 -11.71 -15.44
CA ALA A 368 -7.02 -11.20 -16.76
C ALA A 368 -5.81 -11.35 -17.72
N LYS A 369 -4.59 -11.09 -17.22
CA LYS A 369 -3.35 -11.31 -17.99
C LYS A 369 -3.16 -12.77 -18.42
N GLU A 370 -3.43 -13.73 -17.52
CA GLU A 370 -3.37 -15.15 -17.82
C GLU A 370 -4.30 -15.56 -18.98
N LYS A 371 -5.37 -14.78 -19.23
CA LYS A 371 -6.32 -14.95 -20.32
C LYS A 371 -5.92 -14.22 -21.61
N GLY A 372 -4.78 -13.53 -21.62
CA GLY A 372 -4.30 -12.76 -22.76
C GLY A 372 -5.06 -11.44 -23.01
N THR A 373 -5.80 -10.95 -22.03
CA THR A 373 -6.64 -9.75 -22.11
C THR A 373 -5.78 -8.50 -22.09
N MET A 374 -6.15 -7.47 -22.86
CA MET A 374 -5.58 -6.14 -22.75
C MET A 374 -6.01 -5.48 -21.44
N ILE A 375 -5.06 -4.87 -20.71
CA ILE A 375 -5.35 -4.27 -19.40
C ILE A 375 -4.85 -2.83 -19.34
N LEU A 376 -5.69 -1.94 -18.77
CA LEU A 376 -5.34 -0.57 -18.42
C LEU A 376 -5.54 -0.36 -16.93
N GLY A 377 -4.63 0.43 -16.30
CA GLY A 377 -4.81 0.92 -14.93
C GLY A 377 -5.43 2.32 -14.92
N LEU A 378 -6.46 2.53 -14.10
CA LEU A 378 -6.95 3.86 -13.73
C LEU A 378 -6.68 4.06 -12.24
N VAL A 379 -5.61 4.75 -11.92
CA VAL A 379 -5.09 4.85 -10.55
C VAL A 379 -4.74 6.29 -10.17
N ASN A 380 -4.73 6.59 -8.88
CA ASN A 380 -4.32 7.91 -8.41
C ASN A 380 -2.83 7.98 -8.05
N VAL A 381 -2.26 6.89 -7.50
CA VAL A 381 -0.88 6.87 -7.00
C VAL A 381 0.08 6.42 -8.09
N VAL A 382 0.99 7.31 -8.47
CA VAL A 382 2.08 7.02 -9.42
C VAL A 382 3.03 6.01 -8.78
N GLY A 383 3.51 5.03 -9.56
CA GLY A 383 4.41 4.00 -9.07
C GLY A 383 3.75 2.92 -8.20
N SER A 384 2.42 2.94 -8.03
CA SER A 384 1.70 1.90 -7.31
C SER A 384 1.78 0.53 -8.00
N ALA A 385 1.49 -0.54 -7.24
CA ALA A 385 1.57 -1.91 -7.76
C ALA A 385 0.67 -2.14 -8.98
N ILE A 386 -0.56 -1.59 -8.99
CA ILE A 386 -1.46 -1.68 -10.15
C ILE A 386 -0.88 -0.93 -11.35
N ALA A 387 -0.29 0.27 -11.14
CA ALA A 387 0.33 1.02 -12.23
C ALA A 387 1.50 0.25 -12.87
N ARG A 388 2.37 -0.33 -12.04
CA ARG A 388 3.49 -1.16 -12.52
C ARG A 388 3.00 -2.43 -13.20
N GLU A 389 2.04 -3.12 -12.59
CA GLU A 389 1.50 -4.38 -13.12
C GLU A 389 0.81 -4.19 -14.47
N THR A 390 0.06 -3.11 -14.68
CA THR A 390 -0.62 -2.84 -15.95
C THR A 390 0.33 -2.29 -17.02
N GLY A 391 1.35 -1.53 -16.63
CA GLY A 391 2.34 -0.91 -17.52
C GLY A 391 1.77 0.19 -18.43
N ARG A 392 0.45 0.34 -18.51
CA ARG A 392 -0.28 1.36 -19.28
C ARG A 392 -1.59 1.73 -18.59
N GLY A 393 -2.05 2.95 -18.78
CA GLY A 393 -3.27 3.45 -18.15
C GLY A 393 -3.29 4.95 -17.97
N VAL A 394 -4.09 5.43 -17.03
CA VAL A 394 -4.27 6.86 -16.77
C VAL A 394 -4.19 7.13 -15.28
N PHE A 395 -3.40 8.14 -14.91
CA PHE A 395 -3.39 8.65 -13.53
C PHE A 395 -4.47 9.69 -13.33
N ILE A 396 -5.17 9.66 -12.18
CA ILE A 396 -6.27 10.58 -11.87
C ILE A 396 -5.75 11.96 -11.49
N HIS A 397 -4.58 12.04 -10.83
CA HIS A 397 -3.98 13.27 -10.29
C HIS A 397 -4.89 14.02 -9.28
N ALA A 398 -5.66 13.28 -8.48
CA ALA A 398 -6.50 13.86 -7.42
C ALA A 398 -5.70 14.31 -6.18
N GLY A 399 -4.38 14.05 -6.15
CA GLY A 399 -3.56 14.25 -4.96
C GLY A 399 -3.78 13.17 -3.89
N PRO A 400 -3.11 13.27 -2.73
CA PRO A 400 -3.27 12.30 -1.64
C PRO A 400 -4.70 12.31 -1.10
N GLU A 401 -5.32 11.14 -0.95
CA GLU A 401 -6.61 10.96 -0.31
C GLU A 401 -6.43 10.04 0.89
N ILE A 402 -6.74 10.55 2.08
CA ILE A 402 -6.42 9.95 3.37
C ILE A 402 -7.66 9.36 4.04
N SER A 403 -8.84 9.93 3.78
CA SER A 403 -10.09 9.41 4.35
C SER A 403 -10.40 8.00 3.85
N VAL A 404 -11.02 7.19 4.72
CA VAL A 404 -11.39 5.80 4.40
C VAL A 404 -12.39 5.74 3.26
N ALA A 405 -13.40 6.60 3.29
CA ALA A 405 -14.36 6.73 2.20
C ALA A 405 -13.80 7.72 1.16
N SER A 406 -13.61 7.26 -0.06
CA SER A 406 -13.11 8.07 -1.16
C SER A 406 -14.16 9.08 -1.63
N THR A 407 -13.73 10.30 -1.88
CA THR A 407 -14.53 11.42 -2.38
C THR A 407 -13.93 12.01 -3.65
N LYS A 408 -12.79 12.73 -3.52
CA LYS A 408 -12.15 13.42 -4.65
C LYS A 408 -11.54 12.45 -5.67
N ALA A 409 -11.04 11.29 -5.25
CA ALA A 409 -10.55 10.31 -6.19
C ALA A 409 -11.71 9.66 -6.97
N PHE A 410 -12.87 9.41 -6.34
CA PHE A 410 -14.06 8.92 -7.03
C PHE A 410 -14.50 9.87 -8.16
N THR A 411 -14.66 11.17 -7.88
CA THR A 411 -15.06 12.16 -8.91
C THR A 411 -13.98 12.29 -9.99
N GLY A 412 -12.69 12.20 -9.62
CA GLY A 412 -11.59 12.15 -10.58
C GLY A 412 -11.62 10.90 -11.47
N GLN A 413 -11.95 9.72 -10.90
CA GLN A 413 -12.12 8.48 -11.67
C GLN A 413 -13.24 8.62 -12.70
N VAL A 414 -14.41 9.14 -12.29
CA VAL A 414 -15.53 9.38 -13.18
C VAL A 414 -15.12 10.33 -14.33
N ALA A 415 -14.47 11.45 -14.02
CA ALA A 415 -14.03 12.40 -15.02
C ALA A 415 -13.05 11.76 -16.06
N VAL A 416 -12.12 10.92 -15.59
CA VAL A 416 -11.19 10.25 -16.49
C VAL A 416 -11.87 9.13 -17.29
N LEU A 417 -12.81 8.39 -16.72
CA LEU A 417 -13.60 7.37 -17.46
C LEU A 417 -14.40 8.00 -18.59
N LEU A 418 -14.99 9.20 -18.41
CA LEU A 418 -15.64 9.95 -19.47
C LEU A 418 -14.65 10.32 -20.58
N LEU A 419 -13.45 10.80 -20.24
CA LEU A 419 -12.40 11.07 -21.23
C LEU A 419 -11.94 9.81 -21.98
N MET A 420 -11.86 8.66 -21.27
CA MET A 420 -11.52 7.38 -21.90
C MET A 420 -12.62 6.94 -22.87
N ALA A 421 -13.89 7.09 -22.50
CA ALA A 421 -15.03 6.80 -23.35
C ALA A 421 -15.04 7.68 -24.61
N LEU A 422 -14.78 8.98 -24.46
CA LEU A 422 -14.61 9.92 -25.59
C LEU A 422 -13.44 9.48 -26.48
N LYS A 423 -12.28 9.17 -25.91
CA LYS A 423 -11.10 8.74 -26.69
C LYS A 423 -11.36 7.50 -27.51
N LEU A 424 -11.99 6.49 -26.93
CA LEU A 424 -12.33 5.24 -27.63
C LEU A 424 -13.44 5.48 -28.67
N GLY A 425 -14.43 6.30 -28.33
CA GLY A 425 -15.53 6.66 -29.25
C GLY A 425 -15.03 7.40 -30.48
N ARG A 426 -14.13 8.38 -30.31
CA ARG A 426 -13.49 9.13 -31.40
C ARG A 426 -12.64 8.24 -32.30
N GLY A 427 -12.09 7.17 -31.77
CA GLY A 427 -11.34 6.17 -32.54
C GLY A 427 -12.22 5.19 -33.33
N ARG A 428 -13.54 5.19 -33.12
CA ARG A 428 -14.45 4.19 -33.73
C ARG A 428 -15.65 4.78 -34.47
N ARG A 429 -16.49 5.57 -33.79
CA ARG A 429 -17.78 5.98 -34.35
C ARG A 429 -18.09 7.49 -34.23
N LEU A 430 -17.51 8.18 -33.25
CA LEU A 430 -17.82 9.60 -33.06
C LEU A 430 -17.14 10.47 -34.11
N SER A 431 -17.92 11.37 -34.74
CA SER A 431 -17.38 12.45 -35.55
C SER A 431 -16.66 13.50 -34.67
N GLN A 432 -15.91 14.39 -35.29
CA GLN A 432 -15.29 15.52 -34.62
C GLN A 432 -16.36 16.44 -33.99
N GLU A 433 -17.43 16.72 -34.70
CA GLU A 433 -18.55 17.54 -34.23
C GLU A 433 -19.18 16.96 -32.97
N HIS A 434 -19.58 15.68 -32.98
CA HIS A 434 -20.11 15.00 -31.79
C HIS A 434 -19.12 14.83 -30.63
N GLY A 435 -17.83 15.00 -30.89
CA GLY A 435 -16.82 15.00 -29.83
C GLY A 435 -16.61 16.39 -29.22
N LEU A 436 -17.11 17.44 -29.85
CA LEU A 436 -17.09 18.82 -29.36
C LEU A 436 -18.33 19.17 -28.52
N ASP A 437 -19.47 18.54 -28.81
CA ASP A 437 -20.72 18.63 -28.02
C ASP A 437 -20.57 17.90 -26.66
#